data_ba4d3654e12bc9712237da9dfea4a52a
#
_entry.id   ba4d3654e12bc9712237da9dfea4a52a
#
_cell.length_a   1.000
_cell.length_b   1.000
_cell.length_c   1.000
_cell.angle_alpha   90.00
_cell.angle_beta   90.00
_cell.angle_gamma   90.00
#
_symmetry.space_group_name_H-M   'P 1'
#
loop_
_entity.id
_entity.type
_entity.pdbx_description
1 polymer ?
#
loop_
_entity_poly.entity_id
_entity_poly.type
_entity_poly.pdbx_seq_one_letter_code
_entity_poly.pdbx_strand_id
1 'polypeptide(L)'
;MLETNRSADYQSVVLTDSIDEIMPLFSQFLPSMQSIPAITPFMQLTGEQQRHFMHSIERIREKERQLLDMTHTVQSKMQAAIIKLLRQATLLEHAFLFSHQLLQEQQPLTHKRQVMMTFLLTLNMEYRQHREVNYYAEKQGLTPRHFSDIIKRESGYTPMEWINMVTINQSKYLLRQPNIQIKQVADELGFPEQFTFRKYFKTHTGMSPTEFRKGGR
;
A
#
# COMPACT_ATOMS: atom_id res chain seq x y z
N MET A 1 15.03 5.92 -13.45
CA MET A 1 15.02 4.50 -13.88
C MET A 1 15.81 3.74 -12.83
N LEU A 2 15.15 3.02 -11.93
CA LEU A 2 15.84 2.13 -10.99
C LEU A 2 16.03 0.82 -11.73
N GLU A 3 17.26 0.52 -12.12
CA GLU A 3 17.65 -0.83 -12.46
C GLU A 3 17.57 -1.68 -11.20
N THR A 4 16.40 -2.25 -10.97
CA THR A 4 16.32 -3.39 -10.07
C THR A 4 16.94 -4.55 -10.83
N ASN A 5 18.00 -5.14 -10.27
CA ASN A 5 18.57 -6.40 -10.74
C ASN A 5 17.49 -7.49 -10.58
N ARG A 6 16.58 -7.58 -11.56
CA ARG A 6 15.53 -8.61 -11.59
C ARG A 6 16.11 -9.79 -12.38
N SER A 7 16.06 -10.98 -11.79
CA SER A 7 16.32 -12.22 -12.52
C SER A 7 15.32 -12.34 -13.68
N ALA A 8 15.66 -13.06 -14.73
CA ALA A 8 14.77 -13.31 -15.86
C ALA A 8 13.45 -13.97 -15.45
N ASP A 9 13.41 -14.63 -14.29
CA ASP A 9 12.26 -15.34 -13.72
C ASP A 9 11.47 -14.51 -12.70
N TYR A 10 11.75 -13.20 -12.58
CA TYR A 10 11.06 -12.34 -11.61
C TYR A 10 9.61 -12.13 -12.02
N GLN A 11 8.69 -12.67 -11.21
CA GLN A 11 7.26 -12.41 -11.33
C GLN A 11 6.82 -11.59 -10.12
N SER A 12 6.15 -10.47 -10.36
CA SER A 12 5.55 -9.67 -9.30
C SER A 12 4.02 -9.67 -9.41
N VAL A 13 3.38 -9.87 -8.27
CA VAL A 13 1.94 -9.66 -8.11
C VAL A 13 1.74 -8.54 -7.12
N VAL A 14 0.96 -7.53 -7.50
CA VAL A 14 0.62 -6.41 -6.62
C VAL A 14 -0.83 -6.53 -6.24
N LEU A 15 -1.08 -6.75 -4.94
CA LEU A 15 -2.40 -6.66 -4.36
C LEU A 15 -2.55 -5.26 -3.77
N THR A 16 -3.48 -4.48 -4.32
CA THR A 16 -3.75 -3.11 -3.83
C THR A 16 -5.14 -3.04 -3.28
N ASP A 17 -5.26 -2.52 -2.06
CA ASP A 17 -6.52 -2.15 -1.43
C ASP A 17 -6.43 -0.74 -0.85
N SER A 18 -7.57 -0.16 -0.49
CA SER A 18 -7.58 1.10 0.23
C SER A 18 -7.02 0.93 1.63
N ILE A 19 -6.18 1.87 2.06
CA ILE A 19 -5.72 1.93 3.45
C ILE A 19 -6.91 2.01 4.40
N ASP A 20 -7.95 2.76 4.06
CA ASP A 20 -9.17 2.91 4.86
C ASP A 20 -9.95 1.59 5.01
N GLU A 21 -9.77 0.64 4.09
CA GLU A 21 -10.37 -0.70 4.18
C GLU A 21 -9.48 -1.71 4.89
N ILE A 22 -8.16 -1.52 4.82
CA ILE A 22 -7.17 -2.42 5.43
C ILE A 22 -6.91 -2.05 6.89
N MET A 23 -6.80 -0.76 7.21
CA MET A 23 -6.47 -0.30 8.57
C MET A 23 -7.44 -0.78 9.65
N PRO A 24 -8.78 -0.83 9.45
CA PRO A 24 -9.68 -1.40 10.44
C PRO A 24 -9.41 -2.89 10.75
N LEU A 25 -8.92 -3.66 9.77
CA LEU A 25 -8.55 -5.06 9.97
C LEU A 25 -7.29 -5.19 10.84
N PHE A 26 -6.32 -4.32 10.62
CA PHE A 26 -5.06 -4.35 11.34
C PHE A 26 -5.10 -3.62 12.68
N SER A 27 -5.98 -2.61 12.85
CA SER A 27 -6.06 -1.78 14.06
C SER A 27 -6.30 -2.60 15.32
N GLN A 28 -7.07 -3.67 15.24
CA GLN A 28 -7.32 -4.58 16.36
C GLN A 28 -6.06 -5.34 16.81
N PHE A 29 -5.07 -5.47 15.93
CA PHE A 29 -3.80 -6.16 16.21
C PHE A 29 -2.66 -5.18 16.52
N LEU A 30 -2.80 -3.89 16.20
CA LEU A 30 -1.75 -2.87 16.40
C LEU A 30 -1.21 -2.81 17.84
N PRO A 31 -2.04 -2.91 18.91
CA PRO A 31 -1.52 -2.93 20.27
C PRO A 31 -0.57 -4.10 20.54
N SER A 32 -0.86 -5.27 19.95
CA SER A 32 -0.02 -6.46 20.05
C SER A 32 1.20 -6.38 19.13
N MET A 33 1.09 -5.63 18.04
CA MET A 33 2.18 -5.43 17.07
C MET A 33 3.26 -4.44 17.56
N GLN A 34 3.01 -3.65 18.59
CA GLN A 34 4.04 -2.78 19.19
C GLN A 34 5.23 -3.58 19.74
N SER A 35 5.01 -4.86 20.05
CA SER A 35 6.04 -5.79 20.48
C SER A 35 6.62 -6.63 19.34
N ILE A 36 6.10 -6.51 18.11
CA ILE A 36 6.60 -7.26 16.96
C ILE A 36 7.77 -6.52 16.35
N PRO A 37 8.93 -7.13 16.32
CA PRO A 37 10.11 -6.58 15.69
C PRO A 37 9.89 -6.44 14.18
N ALA A 38 10.09 -5.22 13.69
CA ALA A 38 10.19 -4.75 12.30
C ALA A 38 9.63 -5.61 11.18
N ILE A 39 8.72 -5.00 10.52
CA ILE A 39 8.27 -5.42 9.19
C ILE A 39 9.44 -5.19 8.21
N THR A 40 10.14 -6.24 7.83
CA THR A 40 10.89 -6.19 6.59
C THR A 40 9.85 -6.12 5.47
N PRO A 41 10.02 -5.25 4.46
CA PRO A 41 9.08 -5.21 3.33
C PRO A 41 9.15 -6.49 2.48
N PHE A 42 10.00 -7.44 2.85
CA PHE A 42 10.23 -8.69 2.15
C PHE A 42 10.11 -9.87 3.11
N MET A 43 9.31 -10.84 2.72
CA MET A 43 9.17 -12.12 3.39
C MET A 43 9.62 -13.22 2.42
N GLN A 44 10.42 -14.16 2.90
CA GLN A 44 10.71 -15.37 2.14
C GLN A 44 9.61 -16.40 2.41
N LEU A 45 8.89 -16.75 1.36
CA LEU A 45 7.87 -17.79 1.42
C LEU A 45 8.50 -19.14 1.12
N THR A 46 8.08 -20.17 1.85
CA THR A 46 8.34 -21.56 1.45
C THR A 46 7.62 -21.86 0.13
N GLY A 47 8.05 -22.90 -0.58
CA GLY A 47 7.39 -23.27 -1.84
C GLY A 47 5.90 -23.60 -1.66
N GLU A 48 5.48 -24.11 -0.49
CA GLU A 48 4.08 -24.37 -0.17
C GLU A 48 3.30 -23.07 0.07
N GLN A 49 3.83 -22.16 0.88
CA GLN A 49 3.26 -20.83 1.13
C GLN A 49 3.13 -20.03 -0.15
N GLN A 50 4.14 -20.09 -1.04
CA GLN A 50 4.09 -19.44 -2.33
C GLN A 50 2.97 -19.99 -3.21
N ARG A 51 2.81 -21.31 -3.29
CA ARG A 51 1.70 -21.93 -4.05
C ARG A 51 0.35 -21.52 -3.49
N HIS A 52 0.18 -21.54 -2.18
CA HIS A 52 -1.07 -21.12 -1.52
C HIS A 52 -1.40 -19.67 -1.82
N PHE A 53 -0.43 -18.77 -1.71
CA PHE A 53 -0.59 -17.35 -2.02
C PHE A 53 -0.97 -17.14 -3.50
N MET A 54 -0.26 -17.78 -4.42
CA MET A 54 -0.56 -17.69 -5.85
C MET A 54 -1.95 -18.23 -6.19
N HIS A 55 -2.39 -19.29 -5.53
CA HIS A 55 -3.76 -19.80 -5.69
C HIS A 55 -4.81 -18.77 -5.21
N SER A 56 -4.59 -18.11 -4.08
CA SER A 56 -5.48 -17.06 -3.57
C SER A 56 -5.56 -15.88 -4.54
N ILE A 57 -4.43 -15.45 -5.11
CA ILE A 57 -4.38 -14.41 -6.14
C ILE A 57 -5.16 -14.81 -7.41
N GLU A 58 -4.99 -16.06 -7.88
CA GLU A 58 -5.70 -16.52 -9.08
C GLU A 58 -7.22 -16.58 -8.85
N ARG A 59 -7.68 -17.00 -7.67
CA ARG A 59 -9.09 -16.95 -7.28
C ARG A 59 -9.64 -15.52 -7.34
N ILE A 60 -8.89 -14.54 -6.84
CA ILE A 60 -9.28 -13.12 -6.89
C ILE A 60 -9.41 -12.68 -8.34
N ARG A 61 -8.40 -12.94 -9.17
CA ARG A 61 -8.40 -12.59 -10.61
C ARG A 61 -9.56 -13.21 -11.38
N GLU A 62 -9.87 -14.46 -11.10
CA GLU A 62 -11.00 -15.14 -11.72
C GLU A 62 -12.33 -14.48 -11.34
N LYS A 63 -12.50 -14.13 -10.08
CA LYS A 63 -13.69 -13.40 -9.60
C LYS A 63 -13.80 -12.00 -10.19
N GLU A 64 -12.69 -11.32 -10.38
CA GLU A 64 -12.64 -10.00 -11.05
C GLU A 64 -13.03 -10.11 -12.53
N ARG A 65 -12.54 -11.13 -13.25
CA ARG A 65 -12.96 -11.41 -14.64
C ARG A 65 -14.46 -11.67 -14.73
N GLN A 66 -14.99 -12.53 -13.87
CA GLN A 66 -16.44 -12.83 -13.81
C GLN A 66 -17.28 -11.58 -13.53
N LEU A 67 -16.78 -10.64 -12.70
CA LEU A 67 -17.49 -9.39 -12.41
C LEU A 67 -17.67 -8.50 -13.64
N LEU A 68 -16.71 -8.50 -14.57
CA LEU A 68 -16.77 -7.69 -15.79
C LEU A 68 -17.92 -8.11 -16.72
N ASP A 69 -18.31 -9.39 -16.70
CA ASP A 69 -19.35 -9.95 -17.55
C ASP A 69 -20.74 -9.91 -16.90
N MET A 70 -20.83 -9.45 -15.63
CA MET A 70 -22.09 -9.43 -14.89
C MET A 70 -22.98 -8.24 -15.23
N THR A 71 -24.18 -8.52 -15.70
CA THR A 71 -25.20 -7.50 -16.03
C THR A 71 -26.21 -7.27 -14.88
N HIS A 72 -26.38 -8.22 -13.97
CA HIS A 72 -27.35 -8.14 -12.87
C HIS A 72 -26.79 -7.39 -11.67
N THR A 73 -27.41 -6.27 -11.29
CA THR A 73 -26.93 -5.35 -10.24
C THR A 73 -26.75 -6.01 -8.87
N VAL A 74 -27.62 -6.94 -8.47
CA VAL A 74 -27.51 -7.62 -7.17
C VAL A 74 -26.34 -8.60 -7.18
N GLN A 75 -26.20 -9.40 -8.23
CA GLN A 75 -25.12 -10.37 -8.36
C GLN A 75 -23.76 -9.69 -8.47
N SER A 76 -23.66 -8.59 -9.22
CA SER A 76 -22.41 -7.82 -9.31
C SER A 76 -21.99 -7.21 -7.98
N LYS A 77 -22.94 -6.72 -7.17
CA LYS A 77 -22.65 -6.24 -5.80
C LYS A 77 -22.17 -7.37 -4.88
N MET A 78 -22.81 -8.53 -4.94
CA MET A 78 -22.38 -9.70 -4.17
C MET A 78 -20.99 -10.18 -4.60
N GLN A 79 -20.73 -10.21 -5.91
CA GLN A 79 -19.41 -10.59 -6.44
C GLN A 79 -18.32 -9.60 -6.02
N ALA A 80 -18.59 -8.29 -6.06
CA ALA A 80 -17.66 -7.27 -5.57
C ALA A 80 -17.37 -7.44 -4.07
N ALA A 81 -18.39 -7.76 -3.25
CA ALA A 81 -18.19 -8.05 -1.83
C ALA A 81 -17.32 -9.30 -1.61
N ILE A 82 -17.55 -10.37 -2.38
CA ILE A 82 -16.72 -11.59 -2.34
C ILE A 82 -15.25 -11.26 -2.68
N ILE A 83 -15.00 -10.50 -3.74
CA ILE A 83 -13.65 -10.08 -4.14
C ILE A 83 -12.98 -9.32 -2.99
N LYS A 84 -13.69 -8.37 -2.38
CA LYS A 84 -13.19 -7.60 -1.25
C LYS A 84 -12.79 -8.50 -0.08
N LEU A 85 -13.67 -9.42 0.33
CA LEU A 85 -13.39 -10.35 1.42
C LEU A 85 -12.21 -11.28 1.11
N LEU A 86 -12.10 -11.78 -0.11
CA LEU A 86 -10.96 -12.61 -0.53
C LEU A 86 -9.64 -11.84 -0.47
N ARG A 87 -9.61 -10.59 -0.91
CA ARG A 87 -8.43 -9.73 -0.80
C ARG A 87 -8.03 -9.50 0.65
N GLN A 88 -9.00 -9.16 1.50
CA GLN A 88 -8.79 -8.94 2.92
C GLN A 88 -8.27 -10.21 3.63
N ALA A 89 -8.85 -11.37 3.34
CA ALA A 89 -8.37 -12.65 3.87
C ALA A 89 -6.93 -12.94 3.43
N THR A 90 -6.62 -12.78 2.14
CA THR A 90 -5.26 -13.00 1.61
C THR A 90 -4.24 -12.07 2.27
N LEU A 91 -4.59 -10.80 2.52
CA LEU A 91 -3.72 -9.84 3.22
C LEU A 91 -3.50 -10.24 4.69
N LEU A 92 -4.55 -10.69 5.38
CA LEU A 92 -4.43 -11.14 6.77
C LEU A 92 -3.60 -12.42 6.90
N GLU A 93 -3.79 -13.40 6.01
CA GLU A 93 -2.96 -14.61 5.95
C GLU A 93 -1.48 -14.25 5.73
N HIS A 94 -1.22 -13.31 4.84
CA HIS A 94 0.13 -12.83 4.60
C HIS A 94 0.73 -12.14 5.82
N ALA A 95 -0.04 -11.28 6.47
CA ALA A 95 0.37 -10.62 7.70
C ALA A 95 0.60 -11.62 8.85
N PHE A 96 -0.23 -12.66 8.94
CA PHE A 96 -0.05 -13.75 9.91
C PHE A 96 1.26 -14.52 9.69
N LEU A 97 1.51 -14.96 8.47
CA LEU A 97 2.77 -15.65 8.12
C LEU A 97 3.99 -14.77 8.42
N PHE A 98 3.89 -13.51 8.08
CA PHE A 98 4.91 -12.52 8.34
C PHE A 98 5.15 -12.33 9.84
N SER A 99 4.10 -12.17 10.65
CA SER A 99 4.21 -12.03 12.10
C SER A 99 4.84 -13.29 12.75
N HIS A 100 4.47 -14.46 12.26
CA HIS A 100 5.02 -15.73 12.73
C HIS A 100 6.52 -15.85 12.41
N GLN A 101 6.94 -15.47 11.22
CA GLN A 101 8.35 -15.48 10.84
C GLN A 101 9.17 -14.49 11.70
N LEU A 102 8.63 -13.32 11.98
CA LEU A 102 9.27 -12.34 12.86
C LEU A 102 9.44 -12.82 14.30
N LEU A 103 8.45 -13.54 14.84
CA LEU A 103 8.53 -14.11 16.19
C LEU A 103 9.57 -15.24 16.28
N GLN A 104 9.87 -15.92 15.18
CA GLN A 104 10.91 -16.94 15.12
C GLN A 104 12.32 -16.36 14.98
N GLU A 105 12.44 -15.21 14.33
CA GLU A 105 13.69 -14.46 14.25
C GLU A 105 13.95 -13.74 15.57
N GLN A 106 14.52 -14.41 16.56
CA GLN A 106 14.83 -13.90 17.91
C GLN A 106 15.86 -12.75 17.95
N GLN A 107 16.13 -12.10 16.85
CA GLN A 107 17.07 -10.97 16.85
C GLN A 107 16.35 -9.66 17.17
N PRO A 108 16.88 -8.89 18.15
CA PRO A 108 16.34 -7.57 18.43
C PRO A 108 16.44 -6.69 17.19
N LEU A 109 15.36 -5.93 16.96
CA LEU A 109 15.31 -4.95 15.90
C LEU A 109 16.51 -4.02 15.92
N THR A 110 17.19 -3.93 14.80
CA THR A 110 18.15 -2.85 14.65
C THR A 110 17.41 -1.52 14.71
N HIS A 111 18.03 -0.50 15.30
CA HIS A 111 17.48 0.87 15.34
C HIS A 111 17.00 1.34 13.94
N LYS A 112 17.72 1.00 12.88
CA LYS A 112 17.35 1.35 11.49
C LYS A 112 16.02 0.76 11.06
N ARG A 113 15.79 -0.51 11.40
CA ARG A 113 14.51 -1.18 11.13
C ARG A 113 13.37 -0.56 11.94
N GLN A 114 13.60 -0.18 13.19
CA GLN A 114 12.61 0.55 14.00
C GLN A 114 12.23 1.88 13.35
N VAL A 115 13.23 2.65 12.89
CA VAL A 115 13.00 3.91 12.17
C VAL A 115 12.14 3.70 10.93
N MET A 116 12.45 2.68 10.13
CA MET A 116 11.66 2.34 8.93
C MET A 116 10.21 1.99 9.26
N MET A 117 9.99 1.17 10.31
CA MET A 117 8.66 0.81 10.77
C MET A 117 7.83 1.99 11.20
N THR A 118 8.39 2.78 12.11
CA THR A 118 7.72 3.98 12.62
C THR A 118 7.38 4.92 11.48
N PHE A 119 8.26 5.04 10.49
CA PHE A 119 7.98 5.83 9.29
C PHE A 119 6.77 5.29 8.52
N LEU A 120 6.74 4.00 8.20
CA LEU A 120 5.64 3.42 7.42
C LEU A 120 4.29 3.53 8.15
N LEU A 121 4.28 3.27 9.46
CA LEU A 121 3.07 3.42 10.27
C LEU A 121 2.58 4.87 10.29
N THR A 122 3.48 5.79 10.58
CA THR A 122 3.15 7.22 10.63
C THR A 122 2.71 7.73 9.26
N LEU A 123 3.40 7.32 8.19
CA LEU A 123 3.04 7.68 6.82
C LEU A 123 1.62 7.24 6.49
N ASN A 124 1.26 5.99 6.78
CA ASN A 124 -0.08 5.49 6.51
C ASN A 124 -1.19 6.23 7.27
N MET A 125 -0.89 6.71 8.49
CA MET A 125 -1.86 7.47 9.29
C MET A 125 -1.95 8.94 8.88
N GLU A 126 -0.87 9.54 8.40
CA GLU A 126 -0.73 11.00 8.34
C GLU A 126 -0.37 11.55 6.94
N TYR A 127 -0.26 10.72 5.90
CA TYR A 127 0.10 11.16 4.53
C TYR A 127 -0.86 12.21 3.94
N ARG A 128 -2.08 12.29 4.45
CA ARG A 128 -3.07 13.29 4.03
C ARG A 128 -2.72 14.70 4.51
N GLN A 129 -2.13 14.81 5.69
CA GLN A 129 -1.78 16.08 6.32
C GLN A 129 -0.32 16.44 6.10
N HIS A 130 0.57 15.45 6.07
CA HIS A 130 2.02 15.64 6.02
C HIS A 130 2.66 14.89 4.86
N ARG A 131 3.27 15.64 3.94
CA ARG A 131 3.98 15.11 2.77
C ARG A 131 5.46 15.51 2.74
N GLU A 132 5.92 16.18 3.77
CA GLU A 132 7.28 16.66 3.91
C GLU A 132 8.13 15.63 4.65
N VAL A 133 9.28 15.28 4.08
CA VAL A 133 10.24 14.35 4.71
C VAL A 133 10.67 14.83 6.10
N ASN A 134 10.81 16.15 6.26
CA ASN A 134 11.21 16.77 7.52
C ASN A 134 10.27 16.39 8.67
N TYR A 135 8.97 16.39 8.41
CA TYR A 135 7.98 16.02 9.42
C TYR A 135 8.21 14.61 10.01
N TYR A 136 8.46 13.64 9.14
CA TYR A 136 8.69 12.25 9.57
C TYR A 136 10.04 12.05 10.25
N ALA A 137 11.05 12.80 9.82
CA ALA A 137 12.36 12.80 10.45
C ALA A 137 12.32 13.38 11.85
N GLU A 138 11.67 14.55 12.03
CA GLU A 138 11.52 15.24 13.32
C GLU A 138 10.76 14.40 14.32
N LYS A 139 9.68 13.71 13.90
CA LYS A 139 8.93 12.79 14.77
C LYS A 139 9.79 11.67 15.36
N GLN A 140 10.90 11.35 14.73
CA GLN A 140 11.83 10.32 15.18
C GLN A 140 13.14 10.88 15.74
N GLY A 141 13.22 12.20 15.94
CA GLY A 141 14.41 12.88 16.48
C GLY A 141 15.63 12.78 15.57
N LEU A 142 15.42 12.61 14.26
CA LEU A 142 16.48 12.45 13.27
C LEU A 142 16.59 13.67 12.37
N THR A 143 17.82 13.92 11.86
CA THR A 143 17.96 14.88 10.76
C THR A 143 17.36 14.30 9.48
N PRO A 144 16.78 15.12 8.58
CA PRO A 144 16.18 14.65 7.32
C PRO A 144 17.14 13.84 6.45
N ARG A 145 18.43 14.20 6.45
CA ARG A 145 19.48 13.47 5.72
C ARG A 145 19.68 12.07 6.30
N HIS A 146 19.89 11.96 7.61
CA HIS A 146 20.13 10.68 8.26
C HIS A 146 18.90 9.76 8.16
N PHE A 147 17.72 10.34 8.36
CA PHE A 147 16.45 9.64 8.16
C PHE A 147 16.32 9.08 6.72
N SER A 148 16.58 9.92 5.72
CA SER A 148 16.49 9.51 4.31
C SER A 148 17.50 8.41 3.96
N ASP A 149 18.70 8.47 4.51
CA ASP A 149 19.71 7.43 4.32
C ASP A 149 19.28 6.09 4.92
N ILE A 150 18.67 6.12 6.11
CA ILE A 150 18.13 4.91 6.75
C ILE A 150 17.02 4.31 5.89
N ILE A 151 15.98 5.10 5.58
CA ILE A 151 14.83 4.61 4.82
C ILE A 151 15.26 4.04 3.48
N LYS A 152 16.14 4.71 2.75
CA LYS A 152 16.62 4.25 1.45
C LYS A 152 17.42 2.95 1.55
N ARG A 153 18.25 2.79 2.57
CA ARG A 153 19.03 1.55 2.78
C ARG A 153 18.15 0.37 3.16
N GLU A 154 17.13 0.58 4.02
CA GLU A 154 16.27 -0.49 4.50
C GLU A 154 15.20 -0.90 3.46
N SER A 155 14.76 0.00 2.57
CA SER A 155 13.65 -0.24 1.66
C SER A 155 13.97 -0.16 0.17
N GLY A 156 15.14 0.37 -0.19
CA GLY A 156 15.49 0.68 -1.58
C GLY A 156 14.87 1.97 -2.12
N TYR A 157 13.92 2.58 -1.40
CA TYR A 157 13.21 3.80 -1.79
C TYR A 157 13.50 4.95 -0.83
N THR A 158 13.53 6.17 -1.34
CA THR A 158 13.61 7.37 -0.49
C THR A 158 12.28 7.61 0.25
N PRO A 159 12.27 8.35 1.37
CA PRO A 159 11.02 8.73 2.04
C PRO A 159 10.03 9.45 1.12
N MET A 160 10.52 10.32 0.23
CA MET A 160 9.68 11.03 -0.72
C MET A 160 9.02 10.10 -1.74
N GLU A 161 9.74 9.08 -2.21
CA GLU A 161 9.17 8.04 -3.09
C GLU A 161 8.08 7.25 -2.38
N TRP A 162 8.25 6.92 -1.09
CA TRP A 162 7.22 6.29 -0.27
C TRP A 162 5.97 7.16 -0.12
N ILE A 163 6.16 8.44 0.24
CA ILE A 163 5.07 9.42 0.37
C ILE A 163 4.28 9.53 -0.94
N ASN A 164 5.00 9.65 -2.06
CA ASN A 164 4.39 9.72 -3.38
C ASN A 164 3.64 8.42 -3.74
N MET A 165 4.23 7.26 -3.47
CA MET A 165 3.61 5.96 -3.73
C MET A 165 2.27 5.81 -3.00
N VAL A 166 2.26 6.08 -1.69
CA VAL A 166 1.04 6.00 -0.87
C VAL A 166 -0.03 6.97 -1.38
N THR A 167 0.35 8.24 -1.61
CA THR A 167 -0.57 9.27 -2.09
C THR A 167 -1.15 8.96 -3.47
N ILE A 168 -0.33 8.47 -4.40
CA ILE A 168 -0.78 8.12 -5.76
C ILE A 168 -1.65 6.87 -5.77
N ASN A 169 -1.32 5.85 -4.98
CA ASN A 169 -2.13 4.65 -4.89
C ASN A 169 -3.53 4.97 -4.34
N GLN A 170 -3.60 5.77 -3.28
CA GLN A 170 -4.87 6.21 -2.75
C GLN A 170 -5.64 7.11 -3.73
N SER A 171 -4.94 7.99 -4.48
CA SER A 171 -5.56 8.78 -5.55
C SER A 171 -6.21 7.90 -6.61
N LYS A 172 -5.50 6.86 -7.06
CA LYS A 172 -6.02 5.90 -8.06
C LYS A 172 -7.22 5.13 -7.54
N TYR A 173 -7.21 4.74 -6.27
CA TYR A 173 -8.35 4.08 -5.62
C TYR A 173 -9.59 4.98 -5.60
N LEU A 174 -9.46 6.20 -5.07
CA LEU A 174 -10.57 7.16 -5.01
C LEU A 174 -11.09 7.52 -6.40
N LEU A 175 -10.21 7.72 -7.39
CA LEU A 175 -10.61 8.04 -8.76
C LEU A 175 -11.41 6.92 -9.45
N ARG A 176 -11.27 5.67 -9.02
CA ARG A 176 -12.06 4.53 -9.54
C ARG A 176 -13.43 4.40 -8.91
N GLN A 177 -13.68 5.08 -7.79
CA GLN A 177 -14.99 5.04 -7.16
C GLN A 177 -16.04 5.75 -8.03
N PRO A 178 -17.25 5.16 -8.17
CA PRO A 178 -18.31 5.80 -8.93
C PRO A 178 -18.75 7.10 -8.25
N ASN A 179 -19.06 8.11 -9.05
CA ASN A 179 -19.65 9.38 -8.63
C ASN A 179 -18.79 10.30 -7.75
N ILE A 180 -17.55 9.96 -7.41
CA ILE A 180 -16.67 10.89 -6.69
C ILE A 180 -16.15 11.99 -7.65
N GLN A 181 -16.25 13.25 -7.24
CA GLN A 181 -15.72 14.37 -8.02
C GLN A 181 -14.20 14.51 -7.79
N ILE A 182 -13.48 15.01 -8.79
CA ILE A 182 -12.01 15.21 -8.65
C ILE A 182 -11.69 16.20 -7.53
N LYS A 183 -12.59 17.18 -7.28
CA LYS A 183 -12.45 18.09 -6.15
C LYS A 183 -12.51 17.33 -4.82
N GLN A 184 -13.49 16.45 -4.65
CA GLN A 184 -13.61 15.62 -3.43
C GLN A 184 -12.39 14.73 -3.23
N VAL A 185 -11.83 14.15 -4.31
CA VAL A 185 -10.58 13.38 -4.22
C VAL A 185 -9.41 14.25 -3.72
N ALA A 186 -9.32 15.50 -4.21
CA ALA A 186 -8.30 16.42 -3.74
C ALA A 186 -8.48 16.76 -2.25
N ASP A 187 -9.71 17.05 -1.84
CA ASP A 187 -10.06 17.38 -0.44
C ASP A 187 -9.77 16.19 0.49
N GLU A 188 -10.19 14.97 0.13
CA GLU A 188 -9.94 13.75 0.91
C GLU A 188 -8.46 13.41 1.05
N LEU A 189 -7.67 13.75 0.04
CA LEU A 189 -6.22 13.57 0.08
C LEU A 189 -5.49 14.73 0.77
N GLY A 190 -6.21 15.77 1.23
CA GLY A 190 -5.63 16.92 1.91
C GLY A 190 -4.83 17.84 0.99
N PHE A 191 -5.19 17.95 -0.29
CA PHE A 191 -4.64 18.97 -1.17
C PHE A 191 -5.37 20.29 -0.96
N PRO A 192 -4.63 21.42 -0.91
CA PRO A 192 -5.26 22.74 -0.69
C PRO A 192 -6.24 23.11 -1.81
N GLU A 193 -5.96 22.66 -3.04
CA GLU A 193 -6.77 22.94 -4.21
C GLU A 193 -6.76 21.78 -5.21
N GLN A 194 -7.88 21.63 -5.92
CA GLN A 194 -8.01 20.65 -7.00
C GLN A 194 -6.92 20.77 -8.09
N PHE A 195 -6.48 22.00 -8.37
CA PHE A 195 -5.44 22.26 -9.37
C PHE A 195 -4.09 21.67 -8.92
N THR A 196 -3.73 21.84 -7.65
CA THR A 196 -2.51 21.27 -7.06
C THR A 196 -2.53 19.75 -7.13
N PHE A 197 -3.66 19.13 -6.79
CA PHE A 197 -3.84 17.69 -6.94
C PHE A 197 -3.68 17.22 -8.40
N ARG A 198 -4.32 17.91 -9.36
CA ARG A 198 -4.21 17.54 -10.79
C ARG A 198 -2.77 17.59 -11.28
N LYS A 199 -2.02 18.62 -10.92
CA LYS A 199 -0.61 18.77 -11.28
C LYS A 199 0.23 17.65 -10.64
N TYR A 200 0.04 17.42 -9.35
CA TYR A 200 0.73 16.37 -8.61
C TYR A 200 0.48 14.99 -9.24
N PHE A 201 -0.78 14.63 -9.46
CA PHE A 201 -1.15 13.34 -10.04
C PHE A 201 -0.56 13.15 -11.44
N LYS A 202 -0.66 14.17 -12.30
CA LYS A 202 -0.07 14.12 -13.65
C LYS A 202 1.46 13.97 -13.64
N THR A 203 2.13 14.68 -12.74
CA THR A 203 3.60 14.59 -12.59
C THR A 203 4.04 13.16 -12.24
N HIS A 204 3.30 12.48 -11.36
CA HIS A 204 3.69 11.15 -10.87
C HIS A 204 3.13 9.98 -11.68
N THR A 205 2.11 10.18 -12.52
CA THR A 205 1.46 9.11 -13.30
C THR A 205 1.58 9.28 -14.81
N GLY A 206 2.01 10.45 -15.28
CA GLY A 206 2.07 10.79 -16.70
C GLY A 206 0.72 11.23 -17.30
N MET A 207 -0.41 11.04 -16.60
CA MET A 207 -1.76 11.34 -17.10
C MET A 207 -2.56 12.15 -16.08
N SER A 208 -3.53 12.93 -16.57
CA SER A 208 -4.43 13.66 -15.67
C SER A 208 -5.40 12.71 -14.94
N PRO A 209 -5.96 13.13 -13.76
CA PRO A 209 -6.98 12.34 -13.06
C PRO A 209 -8.20 12.02 -13.94
N THR A 210 -8.56 12.91 -14.86
CA THR A 210 -9.69 12.70 -15.78
C THR A 210 -9.38 11.64 -16.83
N GLU A 211 -8.19 11.65 -17.40
CA GLU A 211 -7.71 10.63 -18.35
C GLU A 211 -7.62 9.27 -17.67
N PHE A 212 -7.06 9.22 -16.45
CA PHE A 212 -6.97 8.00 -15.67
C PHE A 212 -8.36 7.37 -15.42
N ARG A 213 -9.35 8.18 -15.07
CA ARG A 213 -10.74 7.72 -14.85
C ARG A 213 -11.39 7.16 -16.13
N LYS A 214 -11.12 7.77 -17.29
CA LYS A 214 -11.64 7.32 -18.58
C LYS A 214 -10.97 6.04 -19.07
N GLY A 215 -9.67 5.88 -18.86
CA GLY A 215 -8.90 4.71 -19.28
C GLY A 215 -9.00 3.51 -18.34
N GLY A 216 -9.57 3.69 -17.16
CA GLY A 216 -9.73 2.66 -16.13
C GLY A 216 -11.11 1.99 -16.10
N ARG A 217 -11.88 2.08 -17.19
CA ARG A 217 -13.14 1.34 -17.38
C ARG A 217 -12.90 0.07 -18.15
#